data_a95e7569a9b52d23a773a7edbd29ada7
#
_entry.id   a95e7569a9b52d23a773a7edbd29ada7
#
_cell.length_a   1.000
_cell.length_b   1.000
_cell.length_c   1.000
_cell.angle_alpha   90.00
_cell.angle_beta   90.00
_cell.angle_gamma   90.00
#
_symmetry.space_group_name_H-M   'P 1'
#
loop_
_entity.id
_entity.type
_entity.pdbx_description
1 polymer ?
#
loop_
_entity_poly.entity_id
_entity_poly.type
_entity_poly.pdbx_seq_one_letter_code
_entity_poly.pdbx_strand_id
1 'polypeptide(L)'
;MTGMRRLLPLTLLAALVTLSVTACSPDASDGPVVVVTTNILGDVVQNVVGDEADVMVLMPRGADPHSFEISASDAARVERADLLVSNGLGLEEGIGKTVDTAHSEGVPILQVGEAVRPIEYRSGKSTGTLDPHIWTDPDRVREAVALIRDAVIDHVPEIDAGAVRQNSDSYARQLEELTARMTDRFAAVPADRRKLVTNHHVFGYLAERFGFDTVGAVIPSGTTLASPSASDLSDLAATITASRVPAIFVDSSQPDRLAQVLASEAGVPVDVVSLFTESLGENSSGAGTYIEMMDSNSLAIAEGLT
;
A
#
# COMPACT_ATOMS: atom_id res chain seq x y z
N MET A 1 -60.15 80.73 18.57
CA MET A 1 -60.23 80.00 17.26
C MET A 1 -59.14 78.99 17.28
N THR A 2 -59.50 77.77 17.53
CA THR A 2 -58.76 76.62 17.96
C THR A 2 -58.28 75.76 16.75
N GLY A 3 -56.97 75.61 16.57
CA GLY A 3 -56.42 74.78 15.52
C GLY A 3 -55.89 73.44 16.09
N MET A 4 -56.63 72.41 15.81
CA MET A 4 -56.38 71.05 16.29
C MET A 4 -55.33 70.38 15.37
N ARG A 5 -54.09 70.15 15.89
CA ARG A 5 -53.06 69.36 15.21
C ARG A 5 -53.29 67.87 15.45
N ARG A 6 -53.54 67.16 14.39
CA ARG A 6 -53.65 65.68 14.37
C ARG A 6 -52.24 65.10 14.35
N LEU A 7 -51.88 64.30 15.38
CA LEU A 7 -50.70 63.46 15.43
C LEU A 7 -51.00 62.12 14.75
N LEU A 8 -50.25 61.76 13.71
CA LEU A 8 -50.22 60.41 13.13
C LEU A 8 -49.29 59.56 13.92
N PRO A 9 -49.60 58.32 14.30
CA PRO A 9 -48.63 57.37 14.85
C PRO A 9 -47.83 56.70 13.73
N LEU A 10 -46.51 56.77 13.82
CA LEU A 10 -45.59 56.13 12.95
C LEU A 10 -45.40 54.66 13.45
N THR A 11 -46.06 53.72 12.78
CA THR A 11 -45.83 52.27 13.07
C THR A 11 -44.55 51.81 12.41
N LEU A 12 -43.54 51.56 13.21
CA LEU A 12 -42.25 50.99 12.81
C LEU A 12 -42.42 49.48 12.60
N LEU A 13 -42.44 49.01 11.34
CA LEU A 13 -42.47 47.62 10.95
C LEU A 13 -41.04 47.08 10.98
N ALA A 14 -40.64 46.39 12.05
CA ALA A 14 -39.35 45.69 12.16
C ALA A 14 -39.43 44.39 11.35
N ALA A 15 -38.87 44.38 10.15
CA ALA A 15 -38.66 43.15 9.36
C ALA A 15 -37.48 42.36 9.94
N LEU A 16 -37.77 41.26 10.63
CA LEU A 16 -36.78 40.30 11.12
C LEU A 16 -36.30 39.46 9.93
N VAL A 17 -35.16 39.81 9.34
CA VAL A 17 -34.48 38.95 8.34
C VAL A 17 -33.76 37.85 9.06
N THR A 18 -34.34 36.64 9.09
CA THR A 18 -33.67 35.42 9.52
C THR A 18 -32.68 34.99 8.44
N LEU A 19 -31.40 35.32 8.62
CA LEU A 19 -30.33 34.72 7.83
C LEU A 19 -30.23 33.23 8.20
N SER A 20 -30.75 32.36 7.34
CA SER A 20 -30.47 30.94 7.39
C SER A 20 -29.03 30.76 6.95
N VAL A 21 -28.10 30.60 7.91
CA VAL A 21 -26.73 30.13 7.64
C VAL A 21 -26.85 28.63 7.34
N THR A 22 -26.93 28.30 6.06
CA THR A 22 -26.66 26.93 5.59
C THR A 22 -25.19 26.70 5.83
N ALA A 23 -24.85 26.11 6.96
CA ALA A 23 -23.53 25.51 7.15
C ALA A 23 -23.39 24.38 6.10
N CYS A 24 -22.58 24.62 5.07
CA CYS A 24 -22.06 23.52 4.27
C CYS A 24 -21.19 22.68 5.22
N SER A 25 -21.75 21.60 5.76
CA SER A 25 -20.93 20.51 6.27
C SER A 25 -20.15 19.98 5.09
N PRO A 26 -18.82 19.80 5.20
CA PRO A 26 -18.10 19.02 4.19
C PRO A 26 -18.73 17.62 4.19
N ASP A 27 -18.88 17.05 3.01
CA ASP A 27 -19.44 15.72 2.77
C ASP A 27 -18.80 14.69 3.74
N ALA A 28 -19.47 14.44 4.85
CA ALA A 28 -19.33 13.17 5.53
C ALA A 28 -20.22 12.22 4.70
N SER A 29 -19.64 11.22 4.05
CA SER A 29 -20.43 10.12 3.52
C SER A 29 -21.28 9.59 4.68
N ASP A 30 -22.61 9.53 4.50
CA ASP A 30 -23.55 9.02 5.52
C ASP A 30 -23.43 7.48 5.65
N GLY A 31 -22.52 6.83 4.90
CA GLY A 31 -22.29 5.38 4.84
C GLY A 31 -21.10 4.90 5.67
N PRO A 32 -21.00 3.59 5.85
CA PRO A 32 -19.88 2.97 6.58
C PRO A 32 -18.54 3.20 5.87
N VAL A 33 -17.47 3.37 6.65
CA VAL A 33 -16.13 3.72 6.15
C VAL A 33 -15.09 2.71 6.61
N VAL A 34 -14.41 2.09 5.64
CA VAL A 34 -13.21 1.27 5.87
C VAL A 34 -11.98 2.10 5.55
N VAL A 35 -11.14 2.37 6.54
CA VAL A 35 -9.87 3.08 6.35
C VAL A 35 -8.77 2.07 6.09
N VAL A 36 -7.89 2.35 5.11
CA VAL A 36 -6.78 1.47 4.73
C VAL A 36 -5.48 2.26 4.68
N THR A 37 -4.42 1.73 5.24
CA THR A 37 -3.15 2.44 5.37
C THR A 37 -2.43 2.62 4.03
N THR A 38 -2.26 1.56 3.22
CA THR A 38 -1.51 1.58 1.97
C THR A 38 -2.42 1.47 0.75
N ASN A 39 -1.99 1.99 -0.40
CA ASN A 39 -2.80 1.93 -1.62
C ASN A 39 -2.86 0.52 -2.23
N ILE A 40 -1.87 -0.33 -2.00
CA ILE A 40 -1.89 -1.74 -2.40
C ILE A 40 -3.00 -2.48 -1.64
N LEU A 41 -3.04 -2.38 -0.31
CA LEU A 41 -4.14 -2.94 0.48
C LEU A 41 -5.47 -2.26 0.18
N GLY A 42 -5.46 -0.96 -0.14
CA GLY A 42 -6.65 -0.22 -0.54
C GLY A 42 -7.34 -0.82 -1.76
N ASP A 43 -6.57 -1.20 -2.79
CA ASP A 43 -7.10 -1.90 -3.95
C ASP A 43 -7.68 -3.28 -3.57
N VAL A 44 -6.99 -4.04 -2.73
CA VAL A 44 -7.47 -5.35 -2.25
C VAL A 44 -8.78 -5.20 -1.47
N VAL A 45 -8.84 -4.26 -0.53
CA VAL A 45 -10.05 -3.98 0.28
C VAL A 45 -11.19 -3.51 -0.61
N GLN A 46 -10.95 -2.61 -1.57
CA GLN A 46 -11.97 -2.15 -2.51
C GLN A 46 -12.57 -3.29 -3.32
N ASN A 47 -11.74 -4.26 -3.77
CA ASN A 47 -12.22 -5.44 -4.48
C ASN A 47 -13.07 -6.38 -3.60
N VAL A 48 -12.85 -6.40 -2.28
CA VAL A 48 -13.64 -7.18 -1.32
C VAL A 48 -14.94 -6.47 -0.97
N VAL A 49 -14.87 -5.18 -0.66
CA VAL A 49 -16.00 -4.36 -0.21
C VAL A 49 -16.96 -4.05 -1.36
N GLY A 50 -16.44 -3.75 -2.56
CA GLY A 50 -17.25 -3.27 -3.68
C GLY A 50 -17.88 -1.91 -3.37
N ASP A 51 -19.20 -1.84 -3.51
CA ASP A 51 -20.00 -0.64 -3.27
C ASP A 51 -20.66 -0.64 -1.87
N GLU A 52 -20.34 -1.62 -1.00
CA GLU A 52 -21.00 -1.80 0.30
C GLU A 52 -20.52 -0.80 1.38
N ALA A 53 -19.33 -0.25 1.24
CA ALA A 53 -18.78 0.77 2.12
C ALA A 53 -17.79 1.68 1.38
N ASP A 54 -17.59 2.89 1.87
CA ASP A 54 -16.53 3.77 1.37
C ASP A 54 -15.14 3.27 1.83
N VAL A 55 -14.21 3.13 0.90
CA VAL A 55 -12.81 2.77 1.20
C VAL A 55 -11.94 4.01 1.14
N MET A 56 -11.45 4.44 2.31
CA MET A 56 -10.52 5.56 2.43
C MET A 56 -9.08 5.08 2.51
N VAL A 57 -8.29 5.33 1.48
CA VAL A 57 -6.87 5.00 1.46
C VAL A 57 -6.06 6.18 1.97
N LEU A 58 -5.19 5.96 2.98
CA LEU A 58 -4.36 7.01 3.59
C LEU A 58 -3.14 7.35 2.74
N MET A 59 -2.45 6.34 2.20
CA MET A 59 -1.23 6.53 1.42
C MET A 59 -1.56 6.86 -0.04
N PRO A 60 -1.12 8.01 -0.56
CA PRO A 60 -1.30 8.35 -1.98
C PRO A 60 -0.47 7.41 -2.88
N ARG A 61 -0.87 7.31 -4.17
CA ARG A 61 -0.10 6.57 -5.18
C ARG A 61 1.29 7.15 -5.35
N GLY A 62 2.28 6.29 -5.55
CA GLY A 62 3.68 6.67 -5.69
C GLY A 62 4.36 7.12 -4.38
N ALA A 63 3.68 7.01 -3.23
CA ALA A 63 4.31 7.23 -1.93
C ALA A 63 4.97 5.94 -1.41
N ASP A 64 5.89 6.11 -0.47
CA ASP A 64 6.61 5.03 0.18
C ASP A 64 5.94 4.69 1.53
N PRO A 65 5.51 3.43 1.76
CA PRO A 65 4.81 3.03 2.98
C PRO A 65 5.65 3.17 4.26
N HIS A 66 6.97 3.14 4.16
CA HIS A 66 7.85 3.30 5.34
C HIS A 66 7.90 4.74 5.85
N SER A 67 7.69 5.74 4.97
CA SER A 67 7.96 7.14 5.27
C SER A 67 6.78 8.09 5.12
N PHE A 68 5.62 7.63 4.58
CA PHE A 68 4.51 8.54 4.39
C PHE A 68 3.91 9.01 5.72
N GLU A 69 3.41 10.24 5.69
CA GLU A 69 2.71 10.88 6.80
C GLU A 69 1.29 11.26 6.37
N ILE A 70 0.40 11.41 7.34
CA ILE A 70 -0.99 11.81 7.10
C ILE A 70 -1.28 13.17 7.74
N SER A 71 -2.32 13.84 7.24
CA SER A 71 -2.80 15.08 7.83
C SER A 71 -3.53 14.85 9.16
N ALA A 72 -3.66 15.90 9.99
CA ALA A 72 -4.47 15.84 11.21
C ALA A 72 -5.96 15.55 10.91
N SER A 73 -6.46 15.98 9.75
CA SER A 73 -7.82 15.66 9.30
C SER A 73 -7.99 14.18 8.98
N ASP A 74 -6.99 13.54 8.36
CA ASP A 74 -7.02 12.11 8.08
C ASP A 74 -6.90 11.30 9.35
N ALA A 75 -6.03 11.70 10.30
CA ALA A 75 -5.95 11.08 11.62
C ALA A 75 -7.31 11.09 12.34
N ALA A 76 -8.02 12.24 12.32
CA ALA A 76 -9.37 12.35 12.89
C ALA A 76 -10.43 11.50 12.15
N ARG A 77 -10.20 11.12 10.89
CA ARG A 77 -11.06 10.18 10.14
C ARG A 77 -10.74 8.73 10.52
N VAL A 78 -9.47 8.39 10.73
CA VAL A 78 -9.05 7.07 11.24
C VAL A 78 -9.73 6.76 12.58
N GLU A 79 -9.79 7.73 13.51
CA GLU A 79 -10.45 7.57 14.81
C GLU A 79 -11.96 7.31 14.74
N ARG A 80 -12.59 7.53 13.57
CA ARG A 80 -14.03 7.34 13.33
C ARG A 80 -14.34 6.23 12.33
N ALA A 81 -13.33 5.47 11.92
CA ALA A 81 -13.50 4.37 11.00
C ALA A 81 -14.30 3.22 11.62
N ASP A 82 -15.16 2.57 10.84
CA ASP A 82 -15.83 1.33 11.25
C ASP A 82 -14.85 0.16 11.28
N LEU A 83 -13.83 0.20 10.41
CA LEU A 83 -12.73 -0.75 10.38
C LEU A 83 -11.47 -0.05 9.85
N LEU A 84 -10.32 -0.26 10.51
CA LEU A 84 -9.00 0.09 10.00
C LEU A 84 -8.27 -1.17 9.53
N VAL A 85 -7.85 -1.19 8.26
CA VAL A 85 -7.01 -2.26 7.71
C VAL A 85 -5.60 -1.74 7.50
N SER A 86 -4.62 -2.36 8.13
CA SER A 86 -3.20 -2.02 8.00
C SER A 86 -2.38 -3.25 7.59
N ASN A 87 -1.21 -3.02 7.01
CA ASN A 87 -0.29 -4.10 6.74
C ASN A 87 0.27 -4.66 8.06
N GLY A 88 0.70 -3.81 8.97
CA GLY A 88 1.37 -4.22 10.20
C GLY A 88 2.82 -4.64 9.98
N LEU A 89 3.39 -5.41 10.92
CA LEU A 89 4.79 -5.87 10.91
C LEU A 89 5.81 -4.72 10.84
N GLY A 90 5.41 -3.51 11.24
CA GLY A 90 6.27 -2.32 11.23
C GLY A 90 6.45 -1.66 9.87
N LEU A 91 5.61 -1.96 8.86
CA LEU A 91 5.70 -1.32 7.55
C LEU A 91 5.46 0.18 7.64
N GLU A 92 4.36 0.58 8.28
CA GLU A 92 3.87 1.96 8.30
C GLU A 92 4.52 2.77 9.44
N GLU A 93 5.85 2.95 9.39
CA GLU A 93 6.62 3.62 10.45
C GLU A 93 6.13 5.05 10.71
N GLY A 94 5.77 5.80 9.65
CA GLY A 94 5.34 7.21 9.76
C GLY A 94 4.00 7.42 10.46
N ILE A 95 3.10 6.44 10.41
CA ILE A 95 1.74 6.54 10.98
C ILE A 95 1.44 5.55 12.12
N GLY A 96 2.43 4.80 12.58
CA GLY A 96 2.25 3.78 13.62
C GLY A 96 1.55 4.32 14.87
N LYS A 97 1.91 5.53 15.32
CA LYS A 97 1.23 6.18 16.47
C LYS A 97 -0.25 6.47 16.22
N THR A 98 -0.64 6.81 15.00
CA THR A 98 -2.05 7.02 14.66
C THR A 98 -2.82 5.71 14.72
N VAL A 99 -2.24 4.62 14.22
CA VAL A 99 -2.83 3.27 14.32
C VAL A 99 -2.99 2.86 15.78
N ASP A 100 -1.95 3.06 16.62
CA ASP A 100 -2.00 2.77 18.05
C ASP A 100 -3.07 3.60 18.78
N THR A 101 -3.22 4.88 18.43
CA THR A 101 -4.25 5.76 18.99
C THR A 101 -5.64 5.27 18.63
N ALA A 102 -5.90 4.97 17.34
CA ALA A 102 -7.18 4.43 16.90
C ALA A 102 -7.54 3.13 17.64
N HIS A 103 -6.57 2.24 17.84
CA HIS A 103 -6.76 1.03 18.63
C HIS A 103 -7.18 1.34 20.07
N SER A 104 -6.53 2.30 20.73
CA SER A 104 -6.83 2.69 22.11
C SER A 104 -8.20 3.37 22.26
N GLU A 105 -8.68 4.02 21.19
CA GLU A 105 -10.02 4.63 21.10
C GLU A 105 -11.12 3.62 20.73
N GLY A 106 -10.74 2.36 20.46
CA GLY A 106 -11.69 1.26 20.24
C GLY A 106 -12.07 1.03 18.78
N VAL A 107 -11.36 1.62 17.82
CA VAL A 107 -11.54 1.30 16.39
C VAL A 107 -11.13 -0.15 16.14
N PRO A 108 -11.97 -0.98 15.51
CA PRO A 108 -11.56 -2.32 15.08
C PRO A 108 -10.39 -2.25 14.09
N ILE A 109 -9.34 -3.03 14.32
CA ILE A 109 -8.15 -3.04 13.47
C ILE A 109 -7.85 -4.46 12.98
N LEU A 110 -7.63 -4.60 11.67
CA LEU A 110 -7.06 -5.78 11.06
C LEU A 110 -5.63 -5.49 10.60
N GLN A 111 -4.64 -6.08 11.26
CA GLN A 111 -3.24 -6.09 10.79
C GLN A 111 -3.01 -7.34 9.93
N VAL A 112 -3.05 -7.17 8.61
CA VAL A 112 -3.09 -8.27 7.65
C VAL A 112 -1.81 -9.11 7.69
N GLY A 113 -0.65 -8.43 7.74
CA GLY A 113 0.65 -9.09 7.66
C GLY A 113 0.92 -10.10 8.76
N GLU A 114 0.41 -9.83 9.99
CA GLU A 114 0.58 -10.72 11.13
C GLU A 114 -0.20 -12.05 10.97
N ALA A 115 -1.29 -12.02 10.20
CA ALA A 115 -2.22 -13.14 10.08
C ALA A 115 -1.97 -14.04 8.85
N VAL A 116 -1.12 -13.63 7.89
CA VAL A 116 -0.87 -14.36 6.64
C VAL A 116 0.47 -15.11 6.63
N ARG A 117 0.82 -15.76 7.72
CA ARG A 117 2.04 -16.58 7.86
C ARG A 117 3.32 -15.80 7.52
N PRO A 118 3.67 -14.76 8.31
CA PRO A 118 4.83 -13.93 8.03
C PRO A 118 6.13 -14.74 8.03
N ILE A 119 7.09 -14.32 7.19
CA ILE A 119 8.44 -14.86 7.13
C ILE A 119 9.45 -13.90 7.77
N GLU A 120 10.63 -14.41 8.11
CA GLU A 120 11.73 -13.59 8.60
C GLU A 120 12.68 -13.20 7.46
N TYR A 121 13.27 -12.01 7.57
CA TYR A 121 14.41 -11.66 6.73
C TYR A 121 15.57 -12.62 6.93
N ARG A 122 16.13 -13.13 5.82
CA ARG A 122 17.24 -14.11 5.82
C ARG A 122 18.61 -13.47 5.66
N SER A 123 18.67 -12.19 5.33
CA SER A 123 19.93 -11.46 5.07
C SER A 123 19.81 -9.98 5.43
N GLY A 124 20.96 -9.29 5.44
CA GLY A 124 21.03 -7.86 5.73
C GLY A 124 20.92 -7.54 7.23
N LYS A 125 20.71 -6.25 7.52
CA LYS A 125 20.66 -5.71 8.89
C LYS A 125 19.35 -6.06 9.62
N SER A 126 18.31 -6.45 8.88
CA SER A 126 17.00 -6.85 9.42
C SER A 126 16.88 -8.36 9.68
N THR A 127 17.96 -9.15 9.51
CA THR A 127 17.92 -10.61 9.69
C THR A 127 17.28 -11.02 11.00
N GLY A 128 16.28 -11.91 10.94
CA GLY A 128 15.55 -12.43 12.10
C GLY A 128 14.37 -11.56 12.55
N THR A 129 14.13 -10.42 11.92
CA THR A 129 12.86 -9.68 12.08
C THR A 129 11.85 -10.11 11.03
N LEU A 130 10.55 -9.92 11.30
CA LEU A 130 9.50 -10.26 10.34
C LEU A 130 9.53 -9.31 9.14
N ASP A 131 9.33 -9.89 7.95
CA ASP A 131 9.26 -9.17 6.68
C ASP A 131 7.83 -8.68 6.44
N PRO A 132 7.56 -7.35 6.32
CA PRO A 132 6.23 -6.83 6.12
C PRO A 132 5.72 -6.92 4.67
N HIS A 133 6.56 -7.24 3.68
CA HIS A 133 6.26 -7.13 2.24
C HIS A 133 5.43 -8.31 1.71
N ILE A 134 4.34 -8.63 2.40
CA ILE A 134 3.48 -9.80 2.14
C ILE A 134 2.84 -9.80 0.75
N TRP A 135 2.58 -8.61 0.19
CA TRP A 135 1.91 -8.44 -1.10
C TRP A 135 2.72 -8.92 -2.29
N THR A 136 4.01 -9.17 -2.12
CA THR A 136 4.86 -9.69 -3.20
C THR A 136 4.61 -11.18 -3.49
N ASP A 137 3.81 -11.87 -2.66
CA ASP A 137 3.24 -13.19 -2.93
C ASP A 137 1.70 -13.11 -3.08
N PRO A 138 1.14 -13.28 -4.29
CA PRO A 138 -0.31 -13.21 -4.49
C PRO A 138 -1.12 -14.25 -3.69
N ASP A 139 -0.51 -15.36 -3.26
CA ASP A 139 -1.19 -16.35 -2.43
C ASP A 139 -1.38 -15.85 -0.99
N ARG A 140 -0.44 -15.05 -0.47
CA ARG A 140 -0.59 -14.34 0.82
C ARG A 140 -1.70 -13.31 0.73
N VAL A 141 -1.79 -12.57 -0.38
CA VAL A 141 -2.90 -11.64 -0.61
C VAL A 141 -4.24 -12.36 -0.73
N ARG A 142 -4.29 -13.55 -1.33
CA ARG A 142 -5.49 -14.36 -1.36
C ARG A 142 -5.94 -14.80 0.06
N GLU A 143 -5.00 -15.11 0.95
CA GLU A 143 -5.30 -15.34 2.37
C GLU A 143 -5.83 -14.05 3.04
N ALA A 144 -5.20 -12.92 2.75
CA ALA A 144 -5.63 -11.61 3.24
C ALA A 144 -7.08 -11.26 2.83
N VAL A 145 -7.48 -11.59 1.60
CA VAL A 145 -8.86 -11.39 1.10
C VAL A 145 -9.88 -12.07 2.00
N ALA A 146 -9.61 -13.29 2.47
CA ALA A 146 -10.52 -13.99 3.37
C ALA A 146 -10.60 -13.31 4.76
N LEU A 147 -9.47 -12.84 5.28
CA LEU A 147 -9.42 -12.13 6.57
C LEU A 147 -10.13 -10.77 6.48
N ILE A 148 -9.90 -10.02 5.39
CA ILE A 148 -10.55 -8.73 5.14
C ILE A 148 -12.06 -8.92 5.01
N ARG A 149 -12.52 -9.91 4.23
CA ARG A 149 -13.94 -10.26 4.12
C ARG A 149 -14.58 -10.49 5.49
N ASP A 150 -13.95 -11.33 6.33
CA ASP A 150 -14.51 -11.69 7.62
C ASP A 150 -14.52 -10.46 8.56
N ALA A 151 -13.45 -9.65 8.58
CA ALA A 151 -13.39 -8.42 9.38
C ALA A 151 -14.43 -7.37 8.92
N VAL A 152 -14.63 -7.22 7.60
CA VAL A 152 -15.66 -6.32 7.04
C VAL A 152 -17.05 -6.77 7.47
N ILE A 153 -17.37 -8.08 7.37
CA ILE A 153 -18.67 -8.61 7.76
C ILE A 153 -18.92 -8.48 9.26
N ASP A 154 -17.88 -8.60 10.08
CA ASP A 154 -18.00 -8.59 11.54
C ASP A 154 -18.08 -7.18 12.13
N HIS A 155 -17.45 -6.17 11.48
CA HIS A 155 -17.27 -4.84 12.07
C HIS A 155 -17.97 -3.71 11.31
N VAL A 156 -18.18 -3.84 10.00
CA VAL A 156 -18.77 -2.76 9.20
C VAL A 156 -20.30 -2.88 9.22
N PRO A 157 -21.04 -1.83 9.68
CA PRO A 157 -22.49 -1.89 9.79
C PRO A 157 -23.18 -1.82 8.42
N GLU A 158 -24.41 -2.33 8.37
CA GLU A 158 -25.37 -2.12 7.27
C GLU A 158 -24.92 -2.64 5.88
N ILE A 159 -23.96 -3.57 5.82
CA ILE A 159 -23.46 -4.15 4.56
C ILE A 159 -24.22 -5.41 4.15
N ASP A 160 -24.26 -5.70 2.85
CA ASP A 160 -24.67 -7.02 2.35
C ASP A 160 -23.51 -8.02 2.42
N ALA A 161 -23.50 -8.84 3.48
CA ALA A 161 -22.50 -9.88 3.65
C ALA A 161 -22.49 -10.90 2.49
N GLY A 162 -23.59 -11.05 1.74
CA GLY A 162 -23.65 -11.89 0.55
C GLY A 162 -22.85 -11.29 -0.60
N ALA A 163 -22.99 -9.98 -0.84
CA ALA A 163 -22.22 -9.25 -1.84
C ALA A 163 -20.71 -9.28 -1.51
N VAL A 164 -20.33 -9.00 -0.27
CA VAL A 164 -18.93 -9.04 0.18
C VAL A 164 -18.31 -10.43 -0.02
N ARG A 165 -19.02 -11.52 0.29
CA ARG A 165 -18.54 -12.89 0.02
C ARG A 165 -18.37 -13.16 -1.48
N GLN A 166 -19.34 -12.75 -2.30
CA GLN A 166 -19.27 -12.94 -3.75
C GLN A 166 -18.08 -12.17 -4.36
N ASN A 167 -17.85 -10.93 -3.95
CA ASN A 167 -16.71 -10.11 -4.36
C ASN A 167 -15.39 -10.79 -3.99
N SER A 168 -15.26 -11.23 -2.72
CA SER A 168 -14.08 -11.93 -2.22
C SER A 168 -13.77 -13.20 -3.00
N ASP A 169 -14.78 -14.02 -3.27
CA ASP A 169 -14.62 -15.26 -4.05
C ASP A 169 -14.20 -14.95 -5.51
N SER A 170 -14.73 -13.88 -6.08
CA SER A 170 -14.36 -13.43 -7.43
C SER A 170 -12.91 -12.95 -7.48
N TYR A 171 -12.51 -12.13 -6.52
CA TYR A 171 -11.14 -11.59 -6.46
C TYR A 171 -10.11 -12.69 -6.14
N ALA A 172 -10.43 -13.62 -5.25
CA ALA A 172 -9.59 -14.78 -4.96
C ALA A 172 -9.29 -15.62 -6.21
N ARG A 173 -10.25 -15.84 -7.12
CA ARG A 173 -10.01 -16.51 -8.40
C ARG A 173 -9.07 -15.72 -9.31
N GLN A 174 -9.21 -14.39 -9.37
CA GLN A 174 -8.31 -13.54 -10.15
C GLN A 174 -6.86 -13.61 -9.62
N LEU A 175 -6.67 -13.71 -8.30
CA LEU A 175 -5.36 -13.88 -7.66
C LEU A 175 -4.75 -15.26 -7.96
N GLU A 176 -5.57 -16.32 -8.03
CA GLU A 176 -5.12 -17.65 -8.46
C GLU A 176 -4.64 -17.64 -9.92
N GLU A 177 -5.39 -16.97 -10.80
CA GLU A 177 -5.01 -16.78 -12.20
C GLU A 177 -3.71 -15.95 -12.34
N LEU A 178 -3.55 -14.90 -11.54
CA LEU A 178 -2.31 -14.12 -11.47
C LEU A 178 -1.13 -14.99 -11.06
N THR A 179 -1.30 -15.79 -9.97
CA THR A 179 -0.26 -16.71 -9.49
C THR A 179 0.16 -17.70 -10.58
N ALA A 180 -0.80 -18.24 -11.34
CA ALA A 180 -0.53 -19.15 -12.46
C ALA A 180 0.27 -18.45 -13.56
N ARG A 181 -0.14 -17.24 -13.99
CA ARG A 181 0.59 -16.45 -15.01
C ARG A 181 2.02 -16.12 -14.56
N MET A 182 2.20 -15.71 -13.29
CA MET A 182 3.54 -15.43 -12.75
C MET A 182 4.40 -16.69 -12.70
N THR A 183 3.83 -17.84 -12.34
CA THR A 183 4.52 -19.14 -12.30
C THR A 183 5.02 -19.53 -13.68
N ASP A 184 4.17 -19.45 -14.71
CA ASP A 184 4.52 -19.77 -16.09
C ASP A 184 5.61 -18.83 -16.63
N ARG A 185 5.50 -17.53 -16.31
CA ARG A 185 6.47 -16.51 -16.73
C ARG A 185 7.84 -16.76 -16.09
N PHE A 186 7.89 -17.00 -14.78
CA PHE A 186 9.13 -17.26 -14.06
C PHE A 186 9.73 -18.64 -14.40
N ALA A 187 8.92 -19.62 -14.82
CA ALA A 187 9.43 -20.88 -15.32
C ALA A 187 10.33 -20.73 -16.55
N ALA A 188 10.14 -19.69 -17.35
CA ALA A 188 10.98 -19.36 -18.50
C ALA A 188 12.36 -18.81 -18.11
N VAL A 189 12.54 -18.29 -16.89
CA VAL A 189 13.84 -17.79 -16.39
C VAL A 189 14.71 -19.00 -16.01
N PRO A 190 15.93 -19.14 -16.54
CA PRO A 190 16.85 -20.22 -16.17
C PRO A 190 17.12 -20.22 -14.66
N ALA A 191 17.18 -21.39 -14.05
CA ALA A 191 17.32 -21.54 -12.59
C ALA A 191 18.57 -20.84 -12.02
N ASP A 192 19.68 -20.85 -12.75
CA ASP A 192 20.93 -20.19 -12.39
C ASP A 192 20.89 -18.67 -12.52
N ARG A 193 19.85 -18.11 -13.21
CA ARG A 193 19.60 -16.68 -13.36
C ARG A 193 18.52 -16.14 -12.40
N ARG A 194 17.82 -17.01 -11.65
CA ARG A 194 16.80 -16.59 -10.67
C ARG A 194 17.41 -15.94 -9.44
N LYS A 195 18.10 -14.82 -9.65
CA LYS A 195 18.82 -14.05 -8.62
C LYS A 195 18.35 -12.60 -8.66
N LEU A 196 17.93 -12.09 -7.50
CA LEU A 196 17.41 -10.74 -7.35
C LEU A 196 18.41 -9.85 -6.59
N VAL A 197 18.69 -8.69 -7.15
CA VAL A 197 19.28 -7.55 -6.48
C VAL A 197 18.28 -6.41 -6.53
N THR A 198 17.96 -5.81 -5.38
CA THR A 198 16.87 -4.83 -5.24
C THR A 198 17.35 -3.54 -4.58
N ASN A 199 16.52 -2.50 -4.55
CA ASN A 199 16.84 -1.27 -3.81
C ASN A 199 16.91 -1.50 -2.30
N HIS A 200 15.97 -2.27 -1.73
CA HIS A 200 15.99 -2.77 -0.34
C HIS A 200 15.42 -4.21 -0.32
N HIS A 201 15.40 -4.85 0.85
CA HIS A 201 14.88 -6.21 0.97
C HIS A 201 13.34 -6.25 0.93
N VAL A 202 12.75 -6.36 -0.27
CA VAL A 202 11.29 -6.34 -0.51
C VAL A 202 10.76 -7.68 -1.02
N PHE A 203 11.56 -8.49 -1.71
CA PHE A 203 11.08 -9.69 -2.42
C PHE A 203 11.29 -11.02 -1.67
N GLY A 204 11.24 -11.02 -0.34
CA GLY A 204 11.37 -12.24 0.45
C GLY A 204 10.28 -13.27 0.13
N TYR A 205 9.02 -12.85 0.10
CA TYR A 205 7.88 -13.72 -0.20
C TYR A 205 7.83 -14.15 -1.68
N LEU A 206 8.11 -13.25 -2.63
CA LEU A 206 8.21 -13.59 -4.05
C LEU A 206 9.31 -14.64 -4.27
N ALA A 207 10.47 -14.45 -3.65
CA ALA A 207 11.59 -15.37 -3.76
C ALA A 207 11.25 -16.75 -3.19
N GLU A 208 10.59 -16.82 -2.04
CA GLU A 208 10.13 -18.07 -1.45
C GLU A 208 9.09 -18.78 -2.34
N ARG A 209 8.13 -18.03 -2.88
CA ARG A 209 7.06 -18.57 -3.72
C ARG A 209 7.55 -19.12 -5.05
N PHE A 210 8.42 -18.39 -5.75
CA PHE A 210 8.78 -18.68 -7.15
C PHE A 210 10.21 -19.20 -7.34
N GLY A 211 10.91 -19.47 -6.25
CA GLY A 211 12.24 -20.10 -6.28
C GLY A 211 13.34 -19.16 -6.80
N PHE A 212 13.34 -17.91 -6.30
CA PHE A 212 14.42 -16.95 -6.52
C PHE A 212 15.35 -16.88 -5.31
N ASP A 213 16.60 -16.48 -5.55
CA ASP A 213 17.57 -16.12 -4.53
C ASP A 213 17.69 -14.60 -4.44
N THR A 214 17.42 -14.02 -3.28
CA THR A 214 17.74 -12.62 -3.00
C THR A 214 19.21 -12.50 -2.65
N VAL A 215 20.05 -12.09 -3.62
CA VAL A 215 21.51 -12.08 -3.45
C VAL A 215 22.03 -10.78 -2.84
N GLY A 216 21.23 -9.72 -2.81
CA GLY A 216 21.57 -8.48 -2.14
C GLY A 216 20.57 -7.35 -2.37
N ALA A 217 20.78 -6.24 -1.65
CA ALA A 217 20.01 -5.02 -1.81
C ALA A 217 20.91 -3.79 -1.66
N VAL A 218 20.62 -2.71 -2.40
CA VAL A 218 21.34 -1.44 -2.35
C VAL A 218 21.32 -0.86 -0.93
N ILE A 219 20.15 -0.91 -0.30
CA ILE A 219 19.96 -0.66 1.13
C ILE A 219 19.79 -2.01 1.81
N PRO A 220 20.79 -2.52 2.55
CA PRO A 220 20.73 -3.87 3.13
C PRO A 220 19.84 -3.92 4.37
N SER A 221 18.59 -3.48 4.23
CA SER A 221 17.56 -3.34 5.26
C SER A 221 16.19 -3.70 4.71
N GLY A 222 15.24 -3.97 5.59
CA GLY A 222 13.82 -4.14 5.28
C GLY A 222 13.04 -2.82 5.24
N THR A 223 13.71 -1.67 5.31
CA THR A 223 13.11 -0.34 5.22
C THR A 223 13.90 0.55 4.29
N THR A 224 13.22 1.45 3.59
CA THR A 224 13.80 2.48 2.72
C THR A 224 14.45 3.62 3.50
N LEU A 225 14.14 3.77 4.80
CA LEU A 225 14.66 4.83 5.67
C LEU A 225 16.13 4.63 6.07
N ALA A 226 16.66 3.43 5.89
CA ALA A 226 18.07 3.15 6.16
C ALA A 226 18.97 3.69 5.04
N SER A 227 20.23 3.93 5.37
CA SER A 227 21.25 4.32 4.39
C SER A 227 22.35 3.27 4.30
N PRO A 228 22.81 2.89 3.09
CA PRO A 228 23.94 2.00 2.94
C PRO A 228 25.26 2.69 3.31
N SER A 229 26.21 1.95 3.85
CA SER A 229 27.59 2.39 4.00
C SER A 229 28.38 2.19 2.69
N ALA A 230 29.53 2.83 2.58
CA ALA A 230 30.44 2.59 1.44
C ALA A 230 30.88 1.10 1.36
N SER A 231 31.03 0.42 2.49
CA SER A 231 31.33 -1.02 2.53
C SER A 231 30.16 -1.83 1.99
N ASP A 232 28.91 -1.54 2.40
CA ASP A 232 27.72 -2.24 1.91
C ASP A 232 27.64 -2.18 0.38
N LEU A 233 27.91 -1.01 -0.21
CA LEU A 233 27.90 -0.82 -1.67
C LEU A 233 29.03 -1.56 -2.37
N SER A 234 30.24 -1.55 -1.79
CA SER A 234 31.40 -2.29 -2.33
C SER A 234 31.16 -3.81 -2.31
N ASP A 235 30.62 -4.33 -1.21
CA ASP A 235 30.33 -5.76 -1.06
C ASP A 235 29.22 -6.20 -2.02
N LEU A 236 28.21 -5.33 -2.24
CA LEU A 236 27.15 -5.58 -3.21
C LEU A 236 27.67 -5.58 -4.66
N ALA A 237 28.57 -4.64 -5.03
CA ALA A 237 29.18 -4.62 -6.35
C ALA A 237 30.00 -5.90 -6.62
N ALA A 238 30.75 -6.37 -5.63
CA ALA A 238 31.45 -7.64 -5.71
C ALA A 238 30.50 -8.84 -5.86
N THR A 239 29.37 -8.83 -5.14
CA THR A 239 28.33 -9.86 -5.21
C THR A 239 27.67 -9.90 -6.59
N ILE A 240 27.30 -8.75 -7.15
CA ILE A 240 26.73 -8.62 -8.50
C ILE A 240 27.67 -9.23 -9.54
N THR A 241 28.94 -8.86 -9.49
CA THR A 241 29.98 -9.36 -10.39
C THR A 241 30.16 -10.88 -10.26
N ALA A 242 30.32 -11.39 -9.04
CA ALA A 242 30.53 -12.82 -8.78
C ALA A 242 29.31 -13.67 -9.16
N SER A 243 28.11 -13.16 -8.91
CA SER A 243 26.86 -13.86 -9.18
C SER A 243 26.38 -13.69 -10.62
N ARG A 244 27.00 -12.79 -11.41
CA ARG A 244 26.64 -12.45 -12.79
C ARG A 244 25.16 -12.06 -12.90
N VAL A 245 24.69 -11.24 -11.97
CA VAL A 245 23.29 -10.75 -11.99
C VAL A 245 23.15 -9.74 -13.14
N PRO A 246 22.21 -9.94 -14.07
CA PRO A 246 22.11 -9.07 -15.24
C PRO A 246 21.33 -7.77 -14.95
N ALA A 247 20.55 -7.71 -13.87
CA ALA A 247 19.73 -6.56 -13.55
C ALA A 247 19.66 -6.25 -12.06
N ILE A 248 19.54 -4.95 -11.72
CA ILE A 248 19.17 -4.43 -10.40
C ILE A 248 17.75 -3.91 -10.49
N PHE A 249 16.86 -4.40 -9.65
CA PHE A 249 15.46 -4.00 -9.61
C PHE A 249 15.25 -2.90 -8.57
N VAL A 250 14.72 -1.75 -9.00
CA VAL A 250 14.54 -0.58 -8.14
C VAL A 250 13.09 -0.20 -8.03
N ASP A 251 12.70 0.34 -6.87
CA ASP A 251 11.35 0.86 -6.66
C ASP A 251 11.12 2.17 -7.42
N SER A 252 9.97 2.26 -8.09
CA SER A 252 9.59 3.42 -8.90
C SER A 252 9.29 4.68 -8.07
N SER A 253 9.03 4.54 -6.77
CA SER A 253 8.79 5.64 -5.84
C SER A 253 10.11 6.25 -5.28
N GLN A 254 11.26 5.58 -5.51
CA GLN A 254 12.55 5.95 -4.95
C GLN A 254 13.56 6.39 -6.03
N PRO A 255 14.53 7.28 -5.70
CA PRO A 255 15.61 7.62 -6.62
C PRO A 255 16.50 6.41 -6.93
N ASP A 256 16.75 6.13 -8.21
CA ASP A 256 17.55 5.00 -8.70
C ASP A 256 19.07 5.27 -8.77
N ARG A 257 19.50 6.48 -8.41
CA ARG A 257 20.89 6.93 -8.60
C ARG A 257 21.95 6.00 -8.02
N LEU A 258 21.70 5.41 -6.83
CA LEU A 258 22.67 4.49 -6.23
C LEU A 258 22.75 3.18 -7.02
N ALA A 259 21.64 2.67 -7.53
CA ALA A 259 21.61 1.49 -8.39
C ALA A 259 22.34 1.74 -9.72
N GLN A 260 22.18 2.92 -10.31
CA GLN A 260 22.88 3.32 -11.53
C GLN A 260 24.40 3.39 -11.31
N VAL A 261 24.86 3.93 -10.17
CA VAL A 261 26.28 3.93 -9.81
C VAL A 261 26.80 2.50 -9.64
N LEU A 262 26.07 1.65 -8.91
CA LEU A 262 26.44 0.24 -8.72
C LEU A 262 26.54 -0.52 -10.04
N ALA A 263 25.59 -0.33 -10.94
CA ALA A 263 25.59 -0.94 -12.26
C ALA A 263 26.84 -0.51 -13.07
N SER A 264 27.23 0.77 -12.99
CA SER A 264 28.44 1.27 -13.67
C SER A 264 29.73 0.75 -13.06
N GLU A 265 29.78 0.52 -11.76
CA GLU A 265 30.97 0.05 -11.02
C GLU A 265 31.12 -1.48 -11.02
N ALA A 266 30.08 -2.23 -11.39
CA ALA A 266 30.09 -3.70 -11.37
C ALA A 266 31.10 -4.34 -12.35
N GLY A 267 31.59 -3.57 -13.34
CA GLY A 267 32.56 -4.06 -14.33
C GLY A 267 31.98 -5.12 -15.31
N VAL A 268 30.69 -5.39 -15.23
CA VAL A 268 29.90 -6.25 -16.14
C VAL A 268 28.63 -5.50 -16.54
N PRO A 269 28.03 -5.83 -17.71
CA PRO A 269 26.75 -5.25 -18.08
C PRO A 269 25.66 -5.57 -17.06
N VAL A 270 25.04 -4.56 -16.46
CA VAL A 270 23.95 -4.67 -15.50
C VAL A 270 22.92 -3.60 -15.83
N ASP A 271 21.69 -4.01 -16.07
CA ASP A 271 20.57 -3.10 -16.29
C ASP A 271 19.95 -2.65 -14.98
N VAL A 272 19.40 -1.43 -14.93
CA VAL A 272 18.59 -0.96 -13.81
C VAL A 272 17.14 -0.93 -14.26
N VAL A 273 16.32 -1.79 -13.67
CA VAL A 273 14.92 -2.03 -14.03
C VAL A 273 14.01 -1.47 -12.96
N SER A 274 13.14 -0.53 -13.33
CA SER A 274 12.16 0.05 -12.38
C SER A 274 10.94 -0.87 -12.24
N LEU A 275 10.52 -1.09 -10.99
CA LEU A 275 9.34 -1.87 -10.61
C LEU A 275 8.44 -1.07 -9.67
N PHE A 276 7.17 -1.41 -9.60
CA PHE A 276 6.22 -0.90 -8.61
C PHE A 276 6.24 -1.82 -7.39
N THR A 277 7.17 -1.62 -6.45
CA THR A 277 7.34 -2.54 -5.33
C THR A 277 6.61 -2.13 -4.07
N GLU A 278 6.49 -0.82 -3.82
CA GLU A 278 5.96 -0.26 -2.57
C GLU A 278 4.61 0.45 -2.72
N SER A 279 4.22 0.74 -3.95
CA SER A 279 3.03 1.53 -4.26
C SER A 279 2.45 1.17 -5.61
N LEU A 280 1.13 1.30 -5.74
CA LEU A 280 0.49 1.28 -7.04
C LEU A 280 0.93 2.49 -7.86
N GLY A 281 1.05 2.29 -9.16
CA GLY A 281 1.25 3.35 -10.14
C GLY A 281 -0.04 4.10 -10.45
N GLU A 282 0.08 5.12 -11.29
CA GLU A 282 -1.09 5.81 -11.86
C GLU A 282 -1.92 4.85 -12.71
N ASN A 283 -3.22 5.11 -12.88
CA ASN A 283 -4.13 4.22 -13.62
C ASN A 283 -3.67 3.93 -15.06
N SER A 284 -2.92 4.83 -15.68
CA SER A 284 -2.38 4.67 -17.04
C SER A 284 -1.01 3.98 -17.11
N SER A 285 -0.41 3.62 -15.96
CA SER A 285 0.95 3.09 -15.89
C SER A 285 1.05 1.59 -16.19
N GLY A 286 -0.08 0.86 -16.24
CA GLY A 286 -0.10 -0.61 -16.25
C GLY A 286 0.17 -1.24 -14.88
N ALA A 287 0.08 -0.45 -13.81
CA ALA A 287 0.19 -0.88 -12.41
C ALA A 287 -0.84 -0.15 -11.52
N GLY A 288 -1.98 0.22 -12.09
CA GLY A 288 -3.04 0.96 -11.40
C GLY A 288 -3.83 0.12 -10.39
N THR A 289 -3.78 -1.20 -10.49
CA THR A 289 -4.35 -2.17 -9.55
C THR A 289 -3.28 -3.14 -9.06
N TYR A 290 -3.54 -3.83 -7.97
CA TYR A 290 -2.61 -4.85 -7.45
C TYR A 290 -2.29 -5.94 -8.51
N ILE A 291 -3.30 -6.43 -9.20
CA ILE A 291 -3.13 -7.47 -10.24
C ILE A 291 -2.27 -6.94 -11.39
N GLU A 292 -2.55 -5.73 -11.89
CA GLU A 292 -1.74 -5.11 -12.95
C GLU A 292 -0.29 -4.87 -12.50
N MET A 293 -0.10 -4.39 -11.26
CA MET A 293 1.21 -4.16 -10.68
C MET A 293 2.05 -5.44 -10.64
N MET A 294 1.49 -6.53 -10.12
CA MET A 294 2.21 -7.80 -10.01
C MET A 294 2.44 -8.45 -11.38
N ASP A 295 1.49 -8.31 -12.29
CA ASP A 295 1.64 -8.80 -13.68
C ASP A 295 2.75 -8.04 -14.41
N SER A 296 2.78 -6.70 -14.32
CA SER A 296 3.83 -5.83 -14.86
C SER A 296 5.21 -6.13 -14.25
N ASN A 297 5.29 -6.19 -12.92
CA ASN A 297 6.54 -6.49 -12.22
C ASN A 297 7.10 -7.86 -12.60
N SER A 298 6.25 -8.89 -12.64
CA SER A 298 6.72 -10.23 -13.00
C SER A 298 7.23 -10.31 -14.44
N LEU A 299 6.63 -9.55 -15.37
CA LEU A 299 7.11 -9.42 -16.74
C LEU A 299 8.50 -8.76 -16.77
N ALA A 300 8.63 -7.59 -16.14
CA ALA A 300 9.89 -6.85 -16.10
C ALA A 300 11.02 -7.63 -15.40
N ILE A 301 10.71 -8.39 -14.33
CA ILE A 301 11.68 -9.27 -13.68
C ILE A 301 12.13 -10.39 -14.63
N ALA A 302 11.20 -11.06 -15.31
CA ALA A 302 11.54 -12.14 -16.23
C ALA A 302 12.39 -11.64 -17.42
N GLU A 303 12.03 -10.51 -18.00
CA GLU A 303 12.78 -9.88 -19.10
C GLU A 303 14.18 -9.42 -18.66
N GLY A 304 14.29 -8.82 -17.48
CA GLY A 304 15.57 -8.36 -16.93
C GLY A 304 16.53 -9.49 -16.55
N LEU A 305 16.02 -10.74 -16.42
CA LEU A 305 16.84 -11.92 -16.06
C LEU A 305 17.09 -12.87 -17.26
N THR A 306 16.52 -12.63 -18.43
CA THR A 306 16.76 -13.46 -19.61
C THR A 306 17.69 -12.80 -20.60
#